data_dcc12d56b3520fba3f420a869adf594d
#
_entry.id   dcc12d56b3520fba3f420a869adf594d
#
_cell.length_a   1.000
_cell.length_b   1.000
_cell.length_c   1.000
_cell.angle_alpha   90.00
_cell.angle_beta   90.00
_cell.angle_gamma   90.00
#
_symmetry.space_group_name_H-M   'P 1'
#
loop_
_entity.id
_entity.type
_entity.pdbx_description
1 polymer ?
#
loop_
_entity_poly.entity_id
_entity_poly.type
_entity_poly.pdbx_seq_one_letter_code
_entity_poly.pdbx_strand_id
1 'polypeptide(L)'
;MKYEWIDEYLLKKPGVTKDFQEEWNWIRYHIGGKMFAAICRDDDDKPYYITLKTDPLEGEFLRKEYEDIIPGYYMNKVHWNSVKADGEVPDDMMEDMLDKAYRRVLRGLTGKKQREILEESSMNDLISCCGSDCSKCYCYGEMCKGCNAMCGKVFHVPDGKECAIYACCRIKNGFYSCGECEKLPCDLILGTRDPNMSDEEFEKNVQERVERLKNR
;
A
#
# COMPACT_ATOMS: atom_id res chain seq x y z
N MET A 1 -7.30 -18.31 -14.80
CA MET A 1 -6.60 -17.92 -13.55
C MET A 1 -7.64 -17.52 -12.52
N LYS A 2 -7.53 -18.01 -11.30
CA LYS A 2 -8.46 -17.64 -10.20
C LYS A 2 -8.39 -16.14 -9.85
N TYR A 3 -7.21 -15.55 -9.87
CA TYR A 3 -6.94 -14.20 -9.41
C TYR A 3 -6.90 -13.18 -10.56
N GLU A 4 -7.96 -13.06 -11.35
CA GLU A 4 -8.04 -12.13 -12.49
C GLU A 4 -7.95 -10.65 -12.07
N TRP A 5 -8.30 -10.36 -10.83
CA TRP A 5 -8.28 -9.03 -10.22
C TRP A 5 -6.87 -8.48 -9.93
N ILE A 6 -5.82 -9.32 -9.92
CA ILE A 6 -4.45 -8.91 -9.51
C ILE A 6 -3.90 -7.77 -10.36
N ASP A 7 -4.09 -7.78 -11.67
CA ASP A 7 -3.56 -6.75 -12.55
C ASP A 7 -4.11 -5.37 -12.18
N GLU A 8 -5.42 -5.25 -12.06
CA GLU A 8 -6.08 -4.00 -11.67
C GLU A 8 -5.71 -3.59 -10.24
N TYR A 9 -5.66 -4.54 -9.32
CA TYR A 9 -5.30 -4.32 -7.92
C TYR A 9 -3.90 -3.73 -7.78
N LEU A 10 -2.92 -4.31 -8.45
CA LEU A 10 -1.54 -3.85 -8.39
C LEU A 10 -1.34 -2.50 -9.07
N LEU A 11 -1.99 -2.26 -10.20
CA LEU A 11 -1.88 -1.00 -10.94
C LEU A 11 -2.53 0.19 -10.22
N LYS A 12 -3.44 -0.04 -9.28
CA LYS A 12 -3.98 1.00 -8.39
C LYS A 12 -2.98 1.45 -7.31
N LYS A 13 -1.94 0.65 -7.02
CA LYS A 13 -0.96 1.01 -6.00
C LYS A 13 0.00 2.08 -6.49
N PRO A 14 0.38 3.03 -5.61
CA PRO A 14 1.28 4.13 -5.94
C PRO A 14 2.57 3.71 -6.62
N GLY A 15 2.87 4.29 -7.78
CA GLY A 15 4.11 4.11 -8.51
C GLY A 15 4.37 2.71 -9.04
N VAL A 16 3.35 1.86 -9.08
CA VAL A 16 3.45 0.55 -9.73
C VAL A 16 3.45 0.71 -11.24
N THR A 17 4.41 0.09 -11.87
CA THR A 17 4.52 -0.03 -13.32
C THR A 17 4.49 -1.49 -13.72
N LYS A 18 3.96 -1.76 -14.91
CA LYS A 18 3.86 -3.09 -15.49
C LYS A 18 4.68 -3.14 -16.77
N ASP A 19 5.39 -4.23 -16.98
CA ASP A 19 6.00 -4.58 -18.27
C ASP A 19 5.77 -6.04 -18.60
N PHE A 20 6.10 -6.40 -19.85
CA PHE A 20 6.07 -7.76 -20.34
C PHE A 20 7.48 -8.19 -20.76
N GLN A 21 7.94 -9.32 -20.21
CA GLN A 21 9.22 -9.93 -20.57
C GLN A 21 8.98 -11.08 -21.54
N GLU A 22 9.22 -10.85 -22.81
CA GLU A 22 8.96 -11.81 -23.90
C GLU A 22 9.70 -13.14 -23.73
N GLU A 23 11.00 -13.11 -23.39
CA GLU A 23 11.82 -14.32 -23.24
C GLU A 23 11.31 -15.27 -22.15
N TRP A 24 10.59 -14.76 -21.17
CA TRP A 24 10.08 -15.55 -20.02
C TRP A 24 8.57 -15.77 -20.11
N ASN A 25 7.91 -15.08 -21.00
CA ASN A 25 6.45 -14.96 -21.09
C ASN A 25 5.81 -14.50 -19.77
N TRP A 26 6.41 -13.45 -19.14
CA TRP A 26 5.99 -12.96 -17.82
C TRP A 26 5.49 -11.53 -17.87
N ILE A 27 4.37 -11.29 -17.18
CA ILE A 27 3.92 -9.94 -16.83
C ILE A 27 4.55 -9.60 -15.48
N ARG A 28 5.35 -8.51 -15.43
CA ARG A 28 6.10 -8.13 -14.24
C ARG A 28 5.59 -6.81 -13.69
N TYR A 29 5.57 -6.72 -12.35
CA TYR A 29 5.16 -5.51 -11.63
C TYR A 29 6.35 -4.96 -10.85
N HIS A 30 6.60 -3.66 -11.03
CA HIS A 30 7.75 -2.96 -10.47
C HIS A 30 7.31 -1.75 -9.65
N ILE A 31 8.14 -1.37 -8.70
CA ILE A 31 8.06 -0.09 -8.00
C ILE A 31 9.46 0.50 -7.89
N GLY A 32 9.63 1.75 -8.32
CA GLY A 32 10.94 2.40 -8.38
C GLY A 32 11.98 1.60 -9.17
N GLY A 33 11.56 0.91 -10.23
CA GLY A 33 12.41 0.07 -11.09
C GLY A 33 12.77 -1.30 -10.52
N LYS A 34 12.25 -1.67 -9.33
CA LYS A 34 12.49 -2.98 -8.70
C LYS A 34 11.25 -3.85 -8.77
N MET A 35 11.38 -5.05 -9.32
CA MET A 35 10.31 -6.03 -9.38
C MET A 35 9.91 -6.51 -7.99
N PHE A 36 8.61 -6.63 -7.73
CA PHE A 36 8.06 -7.17 -6.49
C PHE A 36 7.06 -8.31 -6.71
N ALA A 37 6.44 -8.38 -7.89
CA ALA A 37 5.54 -9.46 -8.29
C ALA A 37 5.63 -9.71 -9.79
N ALA A 38 5.23 -10.92 -10.21
CA ALA A 38 5.09 -11.28 -11.62
C ALA A 38 4.00 -12.36 -11.79
N ILE A 39 3.31 -12.33 -12.94
CA ILE A 39 2.45 -13.40 -13.40
C ILE A 39 3.22 -14.18 -14.46
N CYS A 40 3.55 -15.44 -14.15
CA CYS A 40 4.27 -16.35 -15.03
C CYS A 40 3.25 -17.10 -15.91
N ARG A 41 3.46 -17.06 -17.23
CA ARG A 41 2.60 -17.73 -18.21
C ARG A 41 3.36 -18.84 -18.94
N ASP A 42 2.66 -19.87 -19.31
CA ASP A 42 3.17 -20.97 -20.14
C ASP A 42 3.19 -20.60 -21.63
N ASP A 43 3.56 -21.57 -22.49
CA ASP A 43 3.65 -21.39 -23.94
C ASP A 43 2.27 -21.16 -24.60
N ASP A 44 1.17 -21.49 -23.91
CA ASP A 44 -0.21 -21.23 -24.34
C ASP A 44 -0.76 -19.91 -23.76
N ASP A 45 0.09 -19.05 -23.22
CA ASP A 45 -0.26 -17.79 -22.54
C ASP A 45 -1.11 -17.95 -21.26
N LYS A 46 -1.20 -19.16 -20.71
CA LYS A 46 -1.97 -19.42 -19.51
C LYS A 46 -1.13 -19.14 -18.25
N PRO A 47 -1.63 -18.33 -17.32
CA PRO A 47 -0.96 -18.14 -16.04
C PRO A 47 -0.88 -19.44 -15.26
N TYR A 48 0.32 -19.80 -14.80
CA TYR A 48 0.54 -20.99 -13.96
C TYR A 48 1.09 -20.65 -12.58
N TYR A 49 1.87 -19.56 -12.45
CA TYR A 49 2.30 -19.04 -11.15
C TYR A 49 2.13 -17.52 -11.05
N ILE A 50 1.83 -17.08 -9.82
CA ILE A 50 2.00 -15.70 -9.37
C ILE A 50 3.20 -15.71 -8.44
N THR A 51 4.29 -15.08 -8.87
CA THR A 51 5.54 -15.03 -8.11
C THR A 51 5.69 -13.67 -7.45
N LEU A 52 5.96 -13.65 -6.16
CA LEU A 52 6.01 -12.39 -5.39
C LEU A 52 7.11 -12.42 -4.31
N LYS A 53 7.58 -11.24 -3.97
CA LYS A 53 8.66 -11.05 -3.00
C LYS A 53 8.11 -11.19 -1.59
N THR A 54 8.75 -12.04 -0.77
CA THR A 54 8.31 -12.33 0.60
C THR A 54 9.42 -12.11 1.62
N ASP A 55 9.04 -11.95 2.88
CA ASP A 55 9.97 -12.12 3.98
C ASP A 55 10.36 -13.59 4.09
N PRO A 56 11.63 -13.94 4.37
CA PRO A 56 12.06 -15.33 4.44
C PRO A 56 11.30 -16.17 5.45
N LEU A 57 11.06 -15.65 6.65
CA LEU A 57 10.36 -16.39 7.73
C LEU A 57 8.87 -16.53 7.40
N GLU A 58 8.25 -15.45 6.94
CA GLU A 58 6.85 -15.47 6.50
C GLU A 58 6.65 -16.40 5.29
N GLY A 59 7.56 -16.33 4.32
CA GLY A 59 7.52 -17.20 3.15
C GLY A 59 7.64 -18.69 3.51
N GLU A 60 8.47 -19.04 4.50
CA GLU A 60 8.58 -20.39 5.01
C GLU A 60 7.30 -20.84 5.72
N PHE A 61 6.70 -19.96 6.54
CA PHE A 61 5.42 -20.23 7.21
C PHE A 61 4.30 -20.46 6.20
N LEU A 62 4.13 -19.60 5.21
CA LEU A 62 3.09 -19.71 4.19
C LEU A 62 3.21 -21.01 3.37
N ARG A 63 4.42 -21.45 3.05
CA ARG A 63 4.65 -22.73 2.37
C ARG A 63 4.28 -23.96 3.21
N LYS A 64 4.24 -23.85 4.53
CA LYS A 64 3.77 -24.92 5.42
C LYS A 64 2.26 -24.96 5.52
N GLU A 65 1.61 -23.78 5.45
CA GLU A 65 0.17 -23.65 5.57
C GLU A 65 -0.56 -23.95 4.25
N TYR A 66 0.05 -23.63 3.10
CA TYR A 66 -0.57 -23.76 1.78
C TYR A 66 0.30 -24.59 0.83
N GLU A 67 -0.21 -25.74 0.39
CA GLU A 67 0.48 -26.61 -0.58
C GLU A 67 0.70 -25.96 -1.96
N ASP A 68 -0.13 -24.97 -2.30
CA ASP A 68 -0.05 -24.21 -3.55
C ASP A 68 0.99 -23.10 -3.52
N ILE A 69 1.68 -22.89 -2.38
CA ILE A 69 2.77 -21.94 -2.25
C ILE A 69 4.09 -22.69 -2.22
N ILE A 70 4.96 -22.42 -3.18
CA ILE A 70 6.28 -23.02 -3.31
C ILE A 70 7.39 -21.96 -3.25
N PRO A 71 8.67 -22.34 -2.98
CA PRO A 71 9.78 -21.43 -3.17
C PRO A 71 9.80 -20.85 -4.59
N GLY A 72 10.22 -19.57 -4.73
CA GLY A 72 10.18 -18.86 -5.99
C GLY A 72 10.67 -19.66 -7.19
N TYR A 73 9.78 -19.96 -8.11
CA TYR A 73 10.08 -20.66 -9.35
C TYR A 73 10.90 -19.72 -10.25
N TYR A 74 12.08 -20.14 -10.68
CA TYR A 74 13.08 -19.31 -11.39
C TYR A 74 13.59 -18.07 -10.64
N MET A 75 13.29 -17.92 -9.33
CA MET A 75 13.68 -16.78 -8.52
C MET A 75 14.52 -17.21 -7.31
N ASN A 76 15.10 -16.23 -6.59
CA ASN A 76 15.78 -16.51 -5.34
C ASN A 76 14.80 -17.10 -4.32
N LYS A 77 15.01 -18.38 -3.96
CA LYS A 77 14.09 -19.19 -3.14
C LYS A 77 13.93 -18.73 -1.70
N VAL A 78 14.84 -17.86 -1.23
CA VAL A 78 14.78 -17.29 0.14
C VAL A 78 13.82 -16.10 0.19
N HIS A 79 13.80 -15.28 -0.87
CA HIS A 79 13.11 -14.00 -0.88
C HIS A 79 11.87 -13.98 -1.80
N TRP A 80 11.55 -15.10 -2.43
CA TRP A 80 10.43 -15.19 -3.36
C TRP A 80 9.64 -16.47 -3.13
N ASN A 81 8.33 -16.33 -3.21
CA ASN A 81 7.40 -17.45 -3.30
C ASN A 81 6.64 -17.39 -4.61
N SER A 82 6.23 -18.56 -5.09
CA SER A 82 5.33 -18.71 -6.23
C SER A 82 4.05 -19.39 -5.77
N VAL A 83 2.91 -18.82 -6.11
CA VAL A 83 1.58 -19.32 -5.80
C VAL A 83 0.98 -19.85 -7.08
N LYS A 84 0.39 -21.05 -7.08
CA LYS A 84 -0.32 -21.58 -8.25
C LYS A 84 -1.47 -20.66 -8.66
N ALA A 85 -1.54 -20.31 -9.94
CA ALA A 85 -2.50 -19.34 -10.46
C ALA A 85 -3.97 -19.82 -10.42
N ASP A 86 -4.19 -21.13 -10.32
CA ASP A 86 -5.49 -21.80 -10.15
C ASP A 86 -5.64 -22.50 -8.80
N GLY A 87 -4.69 -22.22 -7.86
CA GLY A 87 -4.66 -22.81 -6.53
C GLY A 87 -5.75 -22.32 -5.57
N GLU A 88 -5.75 -22.86 -4.36
CA GLU A 88 -6.80 -22.63 -3.37
C GLU A 88 -6.46 -21.55 -2.33
N VAL A 89 -5.33 -20.84 -2.45
CA VAL A 89 -4.99 -19.74 -1.54
C VAL A 89 -6.13 -18.71 -1.58
N PRO A 90 -6.71 -18.32 -0.43
CA PRO A 90 -7.81 -17.34 -0.37
C PRO A 90 -7.42 -15.98 -0.95
N ASP A 91 -8.40 -15.25 -1.51
CA ASP A 91 -8.15 -13.94 -2.14
C ASP A 91 -7.61 -12.91 -1.16
N ASP A 92 -8.13 -12.87 0.07
CA ASP A 92 -7.66 -11.99 1.13
C ASP A 92 -6.20 -12.27 1.54
N MET A 93 -5.81 -13.56 1.56
CA MET A 93 -4.41 -13.95 1.78
C MET A 93 -3.53 -13.52 0.60
N MET A 94 -4.00 -13.69 -0.64
CA MET A 94 -3.27 -13.25 -1.82
C MET A 94 -3.10 -11.73 -1.83
N GLU A 95 -4.13 -10.97 -1.47
CA GLU A 95 -4.05 -9.51 -1.32
C GLU A 95 -3.00 -9.11 -0.28
N ASP A 96 -3.04 -9.73 0.92
CA ASP A 96 -2.06 -9.46 1.98
C ASP A 96 -0.62 -9.76 1.54
N MET A 97 -0.40 -10.89 0.86
CA MET A 97 0.91 -11.25 0.31
C MET A 97 1.40 -10.22 -0.73
N LEU A 98 0.54 -9.76 -1.64
CA LEU A 98 0.87 -8.75 -2.65
C LEU A 98 1.17 -7.39 -2.00
N ASP A 99 0.41 -7.02 -0.98
CA ASP A 99 0.61 -5.81 -0.20
C ASP A 99 1.94 -5.80 0.55
N LYS A 100 2.27 -6.91 1.17
CA LYS A 100 3.56 -7.09 1.85
C LYS A 100 4.72 -7.07 0.86
N ALA A 101 4.58 -7.68 -0.31
CA ALA A 101 5.59 -7.65 -1.36
C ALA A 101 5.83 -6.21 -1.86
N TYR A 102 4.78 -5.46 -2.14
CA TYR A 102 4.83 -4.06 -2.51
C TYR A 102 5.52 -3.21 -1.43
N ARG A 103 5.04 -3.29 -0.17
CA ARG A 103 5.60 -2.53 0.96
C ARG A 103 7.06 -2.86 1.21
N ARG A 104 7.46 -4.13 1.09
CA ARG A 104 8.84 -4.58 1.27
C ARG A 104 9.78 -3.90 0.28
N VAL A 105 9.40 -3.83 -0.99
CA VAL A 105 10.22 -3.18 -2.01
C VAL A 105 10.19 -1.67 -1.86
N LEU A 106 9.04 -1.06 -1.60
CA LEU A 106 8.91 0.38 -1.34
C LEU A 106 9.84 0.82 -0.20
N ARG A 107 9.82 0.13 0.96
CA ARG A 107 10.69 0.42 2.11
C ARG A 107 12.19 0.23 1.79
N GLY A 108 12.53 -0.61 0.85
CA GLY A 108 13.90 -0.82 0.38
C GLY A 108 14.41 0.24 -0.61
N LEU A 109 13.58 1.23 -0.97
CA LEU A 109 13.99 2.39 -1.76
C LEU A 109 14.52 3.50 -0.84
N THR A 110 15.24 4.47 -1.43
CA THR A 110 15.66 5.66 -0.67
C THR A 110 14.44 6.46 -0.19
N GLY A 111 14.53 7.11 0.98
CA GLY A 111 13.43 7.92 1.51
C GLY A 111 12.96 9.01 0.53
N LYS A 112 13.87 9.56 -0.29
CA LYS A 112 13.52 10.49 -1.37
C LYS A 112 12.60 9.80 -2.39
N LYS A 113 12.98 8.61 -2.87
CA LYS A 113 12.22 7.88 -3.88
C LYS A 113 10.86 7.38 -3.37
N GLN A 114 10.81 6.96 -2.10
CA GLN A 114 9.54 6.61 -1.44
C GLN A 114 8.57 7.80 -1.44
N ARG A 115 9.07 9.00 -1.05
CA ARG A 115 8.25 10.21 -1.07
C ARG A 115 7.77 10.55 -2.47
N GLU A 116 8.64 10.61 -3.47
CA GLU A 116 8.25 10.87 -4.86
C GLU A 116 7.10 9.96 -5.32
N ILE A 117 7.22 8.65 -5.09
CA ILE A 117 6.20 7.65 -5.49
C ILE A 117 4.87 7.92 -4.79
N LEU A 118 4.90 8.15 -3.47
CA LEU A 118 3.68 8.35 -2.68
C LEU A 118 3.06 9.74 -2.92
N GLU A 119 3.87 10.74 -3.24
CA GLU A 119 3.44 12.11 -3.54
C GLU A 119 2.79 12.21 -4.91
N GLU A 120 3.39 11.68 -5.97
CA GLU A 120 2.81 11.67 -7.32
C GLU A 120 1.41 11.08 -7.35
N SER A 121 1.18 10.01 -6.58
CA SER A 121 -0.12 9.33 -6.52
C SER A 121 -1.16 10.08 -5.70
N SER A 122 -0.74 10.98 -4.81
CA SER A 122 -1.63 11.66 -3.85
C SER A 122 -1.81 13.15 -4.11
N MET A 123 -1.08 13.76 -5.06
CA MET A 123 -1.12 15.22 -5.28
C MET A 123 -2.53 15.77 -5.54
N ASN A 124 -3.40 14.99 -6.18
CA ASN A 124 -4.79 15.37 -6.46
C ASN A 124 -5.79 14.78 -5.47
N ASP A 125 -5.34 14.02 -4.48
CA ASP A 125 -6.21 13.34 -3.54
C ASP A 125 -6.46 14.22 -2.31
N LEU A 126 -7.67 14.71 -2.21
CA LEU A 126 -8.13 15.57 -1.11
C LEU A 126 -8.44 14.80 0.19
N ILE A 127 -8.49 13.48 0.14
CA ILE A 127 -8.59 12.66 1.35
C ILE A 127 -7.17 12.32 1.83
N SER A 128 -6.83 12.83 3.00
CA SER A 128 -5.51 12.59 3.61
C SER A 128 -5.29 11.13 3.99
N CYS A 129 -4.05 10.74 4.25
CA CYS A 129 -3.74 9.39 4.71
C CYS A 129 -4.45 9.00 6.03
N CYS A 130 -4.84 9.97 6.84
CA CYS A 130 -5.60 9.75 8.08
C CYS A 130 -7.13 9.84 7.91
N GLY A 131 -7.64 9.95 6.67
CA GLY A 131 -9.07 10.01 6.36
C GLY A 131 -9.71 11.40 6.48
N SER A 132 -8.95 12.44 6.85
CA SER A 132 -9.47 13.81 6.85
C SER A 132 -9.69 14.29 5.41
N ASP A 133 -10.82 14.92 5.18
CA ASP A 133 -11.20 15.50 3.89
C ASP A 133 -10.67 16.94 3.81
N CYS A 134 -9.60 17.12 3.04
CA CYS A 134 -8.96 18.43 2.88
C CYS A 134 -9.88 19.43 2.15
N SER A 135 -10.83 18.98 1.32
CA SER A 135 -11.77 19.86 0.63
C SER A 135 -12.72 20.59 1.59
N LYS A 136 -12.95 20.01 2.77
CA LYS A 136 -13.79 20.56 3.86
C LYS A 136 -12.98 21.34 4.90
N CYS A 137 -11.66 21.42 4.74
CA CYS A 137 -10.79 22.11 5.68
C CYS A 137 -10.78 23.61 5.37
N TYR A 138 -11.04 24.44 6.38
CA TYR A 138 -11.05 25.91 6.25
C TYR A 138 -9.71 26.50 5.81
N CYS A 139 -8.60 25.80 6.01
CA CYS A 139 -7.27 26.22 5.57
C CYS A 139 -6.96 25.85 4.12
N TYR A 140 -7.78 25.01 3.49
CA TYR A 140 -7.48 24.49 2.15
C TYR A 140 -7.58 25.59 1.09
N GLY A 141 -6.58 25.67 0.23
CA GLY A 141 -6.48 26.64 -0.86
C GLY A 141 -5.76 27.94 -0.49
N GLU A 142 -5.87 28.40 0.75
CA GLU A 142 -5.23 29.65 1.21
C GLU A 142 -3.92 29.39 1.97
N MET A 143 -4.00 28.68 3.09
CA MET A 143 -2.86 28.41 3.97
C MET A 143 -2.28 27.00 3.78
N CYS A 144 -3.01 26.10 3.16
CA CYS A 144 -2.63 24.70 3.00
C CYS A 144 -3.09 24.14 1.66
N LYS A 145 -2.21 23.44 0.96
CA LYS A 145 -2.52 22.76 -0.30
C LYS A 145 -3.06 21.33 -0.11
N GLY A 146 -3.37 20.95 1.13
CA GLY A 146 -3.81 19.60 1.49
C GLY A 146 -2.68 18.74 2.04
N CYS A 147 -3.03 17.82 2.95
CA CYS A 147 -2.05 16.99 3.66
C CYS A 147 -1.18 16.15 2.73
N ASN A 148 -1.75 15.64 1.65
CA ASN A 148 -1.01 14.84 0.68
C ASN A 148 -0.04 15.69 -0.14
N ALA A 149 -0.51 16.80 -0.71
CA ALA A 149 0.32 17.73 -1.50
C ALA A 149 1.44 18.37 -0.68
N MET A 150 1.20 18.59 0.62
CA MET A 150 2.18 19.17 1.57
C MET A 150 3.06 18.10 2.25
N CYS A 151 2.93 16.83 1.92
CA CYS A 151 3.69 15.71 2.47
C CYS A 151 3.66 15.69 4.01
N GLY A 152 2.49 15.98 4.58
CA GLY A 152 2.29 16.08 6.02
C GLY A 152 2.82 17.34 6.69
N LYS A 153 3.47 18.27 5.98
CA LYS A 153 3.95 19.55 6.48
C LYS A 153 2.84 20.59 6.44
N VAL A 154 1.84 20.38 7.27
CA VAL A 154 0.60 21.15 7.26
C VAL A 154 0.61 22.26 8.30
N PHE A 155 -0.29 23.25 8.17
CA PHE A 155 -0.33 24.50 8.94
C PHE A 155 -0.27 24.35 10.46
N HIS A 156 -0.74 23.23 11.01
CA HIS A 156 -0.80 22.99 12.47
C HIS A 156 0.40 22.23 13.05
N VAL A 157 1.43 21.95 12.25
CA VAL A 157 2.66 21.34 12.73
C VAL A 157 3.82 22.35 12.69
N PRO A 158 4.81 22.23 13.59
CA PRO A 158 5.98 23.12 13.59
C PRO A 158 6.71 23.10 12.24
N ASP A 159 7.29 24.24 11.85
CA ASP A 159 8.03 24.39 10.61
C ASP A 159 9.09 23.31 10.42
N GLY A 160 9.08 22.71 9.25
CA GLY A 160 10.03 21.67 8.86
C GLY A 160 9.71 20.26 9.38
N LYS A 161 8.65 20.09 10.19
CA LYS A 161 8.20 18.78 10.68
C LYS A 161 6.99 18.28 9.90
N GLU A 162 6.85 16.97 9.87
CA GLU A 162 5.66 16.31 9.34
C GLU A 162 4.66 15.99 10.45
N CYS A 163 3.37 15.97 10.11
CA CYS A 163 2.32 15.45 10.97
C CYS A 163 2.63 14.03 11.44
N ALA A 164 2.48 13.76 12.74
CA ALA A 164 2.81 12.48 13.34
C ALA A 164 2.08 11.30 12.67
N ILE A 165 0.83 11.50 12.24
CA ILE A 165 0.08 10.47 11.51
C ILE A 165 0.68 10.24 10.14
N TYR A 166 1.02 11.30 9.39
CA TYR A 166 1.65 11.18 8.08
C TYR A 166 3.02 10.47 8.19
N ALA A 167 3.84 10.86 9.15
CA ALA A 167 5.13 10.22 9.41
C ALA A 167 4.97 8.73 9.76
N CYS A 168 4.00 8.39 10.62
CA CYS A 168 3.71 7.00 10.96
C CYS A 168 3.21 6.21 9.74
N CYS A 169 2.19 6.71 9.05
CA CYS A 169 1.53 6.03 7.94
C CYS A 169 2.45 5.89 6.73
N ARG A 170 2.92 7.02 6.19
CA ARG A 170 3.64 7.08 4.92
C ARG A 170 5.13 6.76 5.06
N ILE A 171 5.80 7.37 6.05
CA ILE A 171 7.27 7.30 6.15
C ILE A 171 7.70 6.03 6.88
N LYS A 172 7.12 5.76 8.05
CA LYS A 172 7.52 4.63 8.88
C LYS A 172 6.99 3.30 8.37
N ASN A 173 5.71 3.23 8.02
CA ASN A 173 5.05 1.98 7.64
C ASN A 173 4.90 1.79 6.13
N GLY A 174 5.08 2.83 5.29
CA GLY A 174 4.94 2.75 3.84
C GLY A 174 3.51 2.44 3.38
N PHE A 175 2.51 2.75 4.22
CA PHE A 175 1.10 2.61 3.88
C PHE A 175 0.65 3.75 2.98
N TYR A 176 -0.24 3.48 2.04
CA TYR A 176 -0.92 4.51 1.28
C TYR A 176 -1.95 5.27 2.14
N SER A 177 -2.64 4.58 3.03
CA SER A 177 -3.56 5.17 3.99
C SER A 177 -3.52 4.44 5.33
N CYS A 178 -4.05 5.07 6.38
CA CYS A 178 -4.22 4.43 7.68
C CYS A 178 -5.26 3.30 7.64
N GLY A 179 -6.03 3.18 6.55
CA GLY A 179 -6.93 2.05 6.31
C GLY A 179 -6.22 0.70 6.23
N GLU A 180 -4.93 0.71 5.86
CA GLU A 180 -4.07 -0.49 5.82
C GLU A 180 -3.50 -0.88 7.19
N CYS A 181 -3.82 -0.13 8.25
CA CYS A 181 -3.28 -0.35 9.58
C CYS A 181 -4.28 -1.09 10.47
N GLU A 182 -3.90 -2.23 11.02
CA GLU A 182 -4.72 -3.03 11.94
C GLU A 182 -5.12 -2.27 13.22
N LYS A 183 -4.40 -1.19 13.57
CA LYS A 183 -4.65 -0.37 14.76
C LYS A 183 -5.60 0.81 14.51
N LEU A 184 -6.32 0.82 13.39
CA LEU A 184 -7.25 1.91 13.07
C LEU A 184 -8.58 1.79 13.84
N PRO A 185 -9.08 2.86 14.55
CA PRO A 185 -8.39 4.11 14.85
C PRO A 185 -7.34 3.96 15.96
N CYS A 186 -6.17 4.57 15.79
CA CYS A 186 -5.07 4.52 16.76
C CYS A 186 -4.97 5.82 17.58
N ASP A 187 -4.16 5.80 18.65
CA ASP A 187 -3.97 6.95 19.55
C ASP A 187 -3.55 8.22 18.81
N LEU A 188 -2.79 8.12 17.71
CA LEU A 188 -2.42 9.29 16.91
C LEU A 188 -3.64 9.93 16.24
N ILE A 189 -4.60 9.14 15.77
CA ILE A 189 -5.86 9.66 15.20
C ILE A 189 -6.75 10.22 16.31
N LEU A 190 -6.86 9.53 17.43
CA LEU A 190 -7.65 9.97 18.59
C LEU A 190 -7.07 11.23 19.23
N GLY A 191 -5.76 11.45 19.12
CA GLY A 191 -5.09 12.67 19.59
C GLY A 191 -5.26 13.91 18.68
N THR A 192 -6.01 13.82 17.57
CA THR A 192 -6.21 14.96 16.64
C THR A 192 -7.45 15.79 16.91
N ARG A 193 -7.98 15.75 18.13
CA ARG A 193 -9.18 16.50 18.49
C ARG A 193 -8.93 18.02 18.43
N ASP A 194 -9.82 18.74 17.75
CA ASP A 194 -9.90 20.20 17.86
C ASP A 194 -10.42 20.57 19.25
N PRO A 195 -9.77 21.47 20.00
CA PRO A 195 -10.24 21.88 21.33
C PRO A 195 -11.64 22.44 21.37
N ASN A 196 -12.14 22.96 20.26
CA ASN A 196 -13.49 23.54 20.13
C ASN A 196 -14.58 22.51 19.79
N MET A 197 -14.20 21.25 19.55
CA MET A 197 -15.12 20.19 19.14
C MET A 197 -15.66 19.43 20.38
N SER A 198 -16.96 19.21 20.45
CA SER A 198 -17.59 18.38 21.49
C SER A 198 -17.15 16.92 21.36
N ASP A 199 -17.39 16.12 22.40
CA ASP A 199 -17.07 14.68 22.36
C ASP A 199 -17.84 13.95 21.25
N GLU A 200 -19.14 14.23 21.12
CA GLU A 200 -20.01 13.63 20.12
C GLU A 200 -19.59 13.99 18.68
N GLU A 201 -19.24 15.26 18.45
CA GLU A 201 -18.75 15.72 17.14
C GLU A 201 -17.41 15.07 16.78
N PHE A 202 -16.53 14.90 17.77
CA PHE A 202 -15.24 14.26 17.56
C PHE A 202 -15.40 12.76 17.26
N GLU A 203 -16.22 12.04 18.00
CA GLU A 203 -16.51 10.63 17.73
C GLU A 203 -17.08 10.42 16.33
N LYS A 204 -18.04 11.25 15.93
CA LYS A 204 -18.58 11.25 14.56
C LYS A 204 -17.51 11.51 13.51
N ASN A 205 -16.63 12.49 13.73
CA ASN A 205 -15.52 12.81 12.84
C ASN A 205 -14.58 11.62 12.69
N VAL A 206 -14.22 10.94 13.78
CA VAL A 206 -13.37 9.74 13.74
C VAL A 206 -14.05 8.61 12.97
N GLN A 207 -15.35 8.36 13.20
CA GLN A 207 -16.12 7.34 12.46
C GLN A 207 -16.13 7.62 10.96
N GLU A 208 -16.43 8.84 10.54
CA GLU A 208 -16.42 9.24 9.13
C GLU A 208 -15.04 9.06 8.48
N ARG A 209 -13.97 9.38 9.22
CA ARG A 209 -12.59 9.16 8.74
C ARG A 209 -12.28 7.68 8.54
N VAL A 210 -12.65 6.84 9.52
CA VAL A 210 -12.46 5.38 9.44
C VAL A 210 -13.26 4.78 8.28
N GLU A 211 -14.50 5.22 8.08
CA GLU A 211 -15.32 4.77 6.95
C GLU A 211 -14.70 5.12 5.59
N ARG A 212 -14.25 6.37 5.42
CA ARG A 212 -13.55 6.78 4.19
C ARG A 212 -12.29 5.96 3.93
N LEU A 213 -11.56 5.59 4.98
CA LEU A 213 -10.33 4.82 4.87
C LEU A 213 -10.57 3.34 4.53
N LYS A 214 -11.68 2.76 5.01
CA LYS A 214 -12.05 1.37 4.71
C LYS A 214 -12.63 1.20 3.30
N ASN A 215 -13.22 2.26 2.75
CA ASN A 215 -13.83 2.26 1.41
C ASN A 215 -12.85 2.74 0.31
N ARG A 216 -11.56 2.82 0.61
CA ARG A 216 -10.51 3.31 -0.26
C ARG A 216 -9.57 2.19 -0.68
#